data_2c993025b3b22de62486c80369ae82f2
#
_entry.id   2c993025b3b22de62486c80369ae82f2
#
_cell.length_a   1.000
_cell.length_b   1.000
_cell.length_c   1.000
_cell.angle_alpha   90.00
_cell.angle_beta   90.00
_cell.angle_gamma   90.00
#
_symmetry.space_group_name_H-M   'P 1'
#
loop_
_entity.id
_entity.type
_entity.pdbx_description
1 polymer ?
#
loop_
_entity_poly.entity_id
_entity_poly.type
_entity_poly.pdbx_seq_one_letter_code
_entity_poly.pdbx_strand_id
1 'polypeptide(L)'
;MASNFKIPVWLDCDPGHDEQRHSAFVYHASHMTNLAHCPFPLLSPNVSMSDGEQDAFAILLSAHHPNLNLLGLSTVHGNSSLPHTTHNALSLLTAMGTPNIPVYSGASKSLTRSAVHAPSIHGQSGLDGTSLLPAPLVQPINEPAVQAMAKALLSTAPQTAWLVATGALTNIALLFSSHPDLASHIKGLSIMGGAIGNGFTSAPMGRKNGEEAARIGNWSAWAEFNILVDPEAASQLFSNPVLSKKTTLIPLDVTHLCLATPDVQTLLLWGKDSVKNGDDGKTVLRRMLADLLNFFAETYAKVFGLTAGPPLHDPLAVAAVFDGIAGLEIPFYDFKPKGMGVDGLGSGVGEERRERYEVEIVTEGSHDDASQGAQTGRSIARLLPEGEEGVKIPRGLDVGRFWQVLEECMERADEVNAVNRVV
;
A
#
# COMPACT_ATOMS: atom_id res chain seq x y z
N MET A 1 33.66 2.42 7.83
CA MET A 1 32.94 1.20 8.27
C MET A 1 31.45 1.58 8.27
N ALA A 2 30.66 1.10 7.31
CA ALA A 2 29.23 1.31 7.33
C ALA A 2 28.70 0.65 8.60
N SER A 3 27.97 1.39 9.43
CA SER A 3 27.36 0.83 10.65
C SER A 3 26.41 -0.27 10.23
N ASN A 4 26.53 -1.46 10.83
CA ASN A 4 25.61 -2.60 10.69
C ASN A 4 24.22 -2.32 11.33
N PHE A 5 23.78 -1.06 11.30
CA PHE A 5 22.50 -0.64 11.88
C PHE A 5 21.37 -1.09 10.97
N LYS A 6 20.51 -1.94 11.48
CA LYS A 6 19.28 -2.35 10.82
C LYS A 6 18.08 -2.01 11.67
N ILE A 7 17.05 -1.46 11.04
CA ILE A 7 15.78 -1.12 11.68
C ILE A 7 14.92 -2.38 11.65
N PRO A 8 14.50 -2.91 12.81
CA PRO A 8 13.54 -4.01 12.85
C PRO A 8 12.18 -3.55 12.32
N VAL A 9 11.61 -4.29 11.37
CA VAL A 9 10.31 -4.00 10.78
C VAL A 9 9.47 -5.27 10.75
N TRP A 10 8.18 -5.16 11.07
CA TRP A 10 7.16 -6.12 10.74
C TRP A 10 6.23 -5.51 9.71
N LEU A 11 5.90 -6.26 8.63
CA LEU A 11 4.98 -5.83 7.59
C LEU A 11 3.67 -6.63 7.69
N ASP A 12 2.54 -5.93 7.74
CA ASP A 12 1.18 -6.49 7.62
C ASP A 12 0.58 -6.01 6.30
N CYS A 13 0.17 -6.93 5.42
CA CYS A 13 -0.19 -6.64 4.04
C CYS A 13 -1.29 -7.55 3.52
N ASP A 14 -1.89 -7.22 2.36
CA ASP A 14 -2.92 -8.02 1.71
C ASP A 14 -2.74 -8.15 0.19
N PRO A 15 -1.57 -8.66 -0.27
CA PRO A 15 -1.24 -8.72 -1.70
C PRO A 15 -2.26 -9.56 -2.47
N GLY A 16 -2.90 -8.94 -3.46
CA GLY A 16 -3.93 -9.56 -4.26
C GLY A 16 -4.90 -8.55 -4.85
N HIS A 17 -5.75 -9.00 -5.77
CA HIS A 17 -6.85 -8.20 -6.29
C HIS A 17 -8.08 -9.08 -6.52
N ASP A 18 -9.24 -8.44 -6.64
CA ASP A 18 -10.51 -9.10 -6.86
C ASP A 18 -10.79 -9.30 -8.35
N GLU A 19 -10.86 -10.56 -8.79
CA GLU A 19 -10.99 -10.97 -10.21
C GLU A 19 -12.35 -10.71 -10.87
N GLN A 20 -13.35 -10.25 -10.15
CA GLN A 20 -14.75 -10.23 -10.68
C GLN A 20 -14.97 -9.43 -11.97
N ARG A 21 -13.96 -8.81 -12.55
CA ARG A 21 -14.13 -7.82 -13.63
C ARG A 21 -13.63 -8.23 -15.00
N HIS A 22 -12.73 -9.20 -15.08
CA HIS A 22 -12.19 -9.62 -16.38
C HIS A 22 -13.10 -10.56 -17.13
N SER A 23 -13.88 -11.43 -16.45
CA SER A 23 -14.78 -12.36 -17.13
C SER A 23 -15.90 -11.67 -17.91
N ALA A 24 -16.38 -10.50 -17.46
CA ALA A 24 -17.38 -9.72 -18.20
C ALA A 24 -16.82 -9.04 -19.46
N PHE A 25 -15.52 -8.71 -19.48
CA PHE A 25 -14.88 -8.06 -20.63
C PHE A 25 -14.44 -9.06 -21.73
N VAL A 26 -13.93 -10.22 -21.34
CA VAL A 26 -13.47 -11.24 -22.30
C VAL A 26 -14.64 -11.96 -22.98
N TYR A 27 -15.77 -12.15 -22.28
CA TYR A 27 -16.95 -12.79 -22.88
C TYR A 27 -17.64 -11.93 -23.94
N HIS A 28 -17.49 -10.60 -23.93
CA HIS A 28 -18.11 -9.71 -24.93
C HIS A 28 -17.27 -9.53 -26.19
N ALA A 29 -15.96 -9.74 -26.15
CA ALA A 29 -15.10 -9.59 -27.32
C ALA A 29 -15.17 -10.77 -28.29
N SER A 30 -15.58 -11.95 -27.85
CA SER A 30 -15.61 -13.17 -28.67
C SER A 30 -16.94 -13.44 -29.41
N HIS A 31 -18.00 -12.64 -29.17
CA HIS A 31 -19.35 -12.90 -29.73
C HIS A 31 -20.02 -11.71 -30.44
N MET A 32 -19.29 -10.66 -30.81
CA MET A 32 -19.84 -9.56 -31.61
C MET A 32 -19.60 -9.75 -33.12
N THR A 33 -20.35 -10.66 -33.73
CA THR A 33 -20.71 -10.55 -35.14
C THR A 33 -22.23 -10.42 -35.24
N ASN A 34 -22.68 -9.23 -35.68
CA ASN A 34 -24.08 -8.82 -35.92
C ASN A 34 -24.94 -8.57 -34.67
N LEU A 35 -25.20 -7.28 -34.38
CA LEU A 35 -26.57 -6.77 -34.19
C LEU A 35 -26.54 -5.26 -33.93
N ALA A 36 -27.21 -4.51 -34.81
CA ALA A 36 -27.64 -3.15 -34.58
C ALA A 36 -28.72 -3.14 -33.47
N HIS A 37 -28.69 -2.14 -32.56
CA HIS A 37 -29.63 -1.91 -31.49
C HIS A 37 -29.55 -2.84 -30.28
N CYS A 38 -28.59 -2.53 -29.38
CA CYS A 38 -28.76 -2.84 -27.97
C CYS A 38 -28.35 -1.62 -27.13
N PRO A 39 -29.19 -1.08 -26.22
CA PRO A 39 -28.76 -0.04 -25.32
C PRO A 39 -27.68 -0.61 -24.42
N PHE A 40 -26.57 0.13 -24.26
CA PHE A 40 -25.46 -0.25 -23.37
C PHE A 40 -26.02 -0.61 -22.00
N PRO A 41 -25.69 -1.78 -21.42
CA PRO A 41 -25.95 -2.02 -20.02
C PRO A 41 -25.12 -1.00 -19.27
N LEU A 42 -25.77 -0.19 -18.43
CA LEU A 42 -25.14 0.65 -17.44
C LEU A 42 -24.11 -0.20 -16.69
N LEU A 43 -22.84 0.18 -16.80
CA LEU A 43 -21.79 -0.37 -15.95
C LEU A 43 -22.28 -0.31 -14.51
N SER A 44 -22.27 -1.42 -13.78
CA SER A 44 -22.64 -1.40 -12.38
C SER A 44 -21.78 -0.36 -11.67
N PRO A 45 -22.35 0.48 -10.79
CA PRO A 45 -21.63 1.58 -10.15
C PRO A 45 -20.49 1.14 -9.22
N ASN A 46 -20.32 -0.15 -9.00
CA ASN A 46 -19.38 -0.74 -8.05
C ASN A 46 -18.13 -1.30 -8.73
N VAL A 47 -17.31 -0.42 -9.34
CA VAL A 47 -15.93 -0.76 -9.70
C VAL A 47 -15.09 -0.67 -8.44
N SER A 48 -14.89 -1.79 -7.71
CA SER A 48 -13.91 -1.92 -6.63
C SER A 48 -12.52 -1.78 -7.22
N MET A 49 -11.65 -1.07 -6.54
CA MET A 49 -10.24 -0.96 -6.89
C MET A 49 -9.48 -1.58 -5.74
N SER A 50 -8.77 -2.65 -6.00
CA SER A 50 -7.82 -3.20 -5.07
C SER A 50 -6.42 -2.74 -5.45
N ASP A 51 -5.63 -2.37 -4.49
CA ASP A 51 -4.25 -1.87 -4.64
C ASP A 51 -3.22 -2.98 -4.34
N GLY A 52 -3.65 -4.23 -4.26
CA GLY A 52 -2.86 -5.36 -3.76
C GLY A 52 -1.65 -5.77 -4.60
N GLU A 53 -1.55 -5.30 -5.85
CA GLU A 53 -0.33 -5.45 -6.64
C GLU A 53 0.81 -4.59 -6.09
N GLN A 54 0.49 -3.55 -5.34
CA GLN A 54 1.46 -2.60 -4.79
C GLN A 54 2.16 -3.12 -3.55
N ASP A 55 1.54 -4.05 -2.83
CA ASP A 55 2.18 -4.82 -1.77
C ASP A 55 3.47 -5.52 -2.26
N ALA A 56 3.55 -5.89 -3.55
CA ALA A 56 4.77 -6.44 -4.12
C ALA A 56 5.97 -5.49 -3.94
N PHE A 57 5.78 -4.19 -4.12
CA PHE A 57 6.83 -3.19 -3.94
C PHE A 57 7.11 -2.89 -2.46
N ALA A 58 6.10 -2.99 -1.59
CA ALA A 58 6.30 -2.89 -0.13
C ALA A 58 7.10 -4.07 0.42
N ILE A 59 6.81 -5.30 -0.04
CA ILE A 59 7.55 -6.51 0.28
C ILE A 59 8.99 -6.40 -0.25
N LEU A 60 9.17 -5.97 -1.51
CA LEU A 60 10.48 -5.76 -2.12
C LEU A 60 11.35 -4.79 -1.29
N LEU A 61 10.81 -3.61 -0.97
CA LEU A 61 11.51 -2.60 -0.18
C LEU A 61 11.87 -3.13 1.22
N SER A 62 10.92 -3.81 1.88
CA SER A 62 11.12 -4.38 3.22
C SER A 62 12.17 -5.50 3.25
N ALA A 63 12.20 -6.35 2.21
CA ALA A 63 13.08 -7.52 2.14
C ALA A 63 14.50 -7.18 1.67
N HIS A 64 14.65 -6.18 0.78
CA HIS A 64 15.91 -5.91 0.10
C HIS A 64 16.59 -4.59 0.48
N HIS A 65 15.97 -3.73 1.32
CA HIS A 65 16.68 -2.56 1.81
C HIS A 65 17.75 -2.96 2.84
N PRO A 66 19.03 -2.58 2.64
CA PRO A 66 20.15 -3.11 3.45
C PRO A 66 20.06 -2.73 4.93
N ASN A 67 19.35 -1.65 5.25
CA ASN A 67 19.18 -1.15 6.61
C ASN A 67 17.85 -1.54 7.25
N LEU A 68 17.05 -2.40 6.62
CA LEU A 68 15.89 -3.06 7.23
C LEU A 68 16.24 -4.47 7.69
N ASN A 69 15.59 -4.87 8.77
CA ASN A 69 15.55 -6.25 9.24
C ASN A 69 14.07 -6.66 9.30
N LEU A 70 13.58 -7.26 8.22
CA LEU A 70 12.20 -7.74 8.15
C LEU A 70 12.04 -8.95 9.08
N LEU A 71 11.38 -8.75 10.22
CA LEU A 71 11.19 -9.75 11.27
C LEU A 71 10.22 -10.85 10.85
N GLY A 72 9.26 -10.50 10.03
CA GLY A 72 8.22 -11.36 9.52
C GLY A 72 7.16 -10.57 8.80
N LEU A 73 6.24 -11.29 8.18
CA LEU A 73 5.16 -10.76 7.38
C LEU A 73 3.85 -11.43 7.82
N SER A 74 2.84 -10.64 8.11
CA SER A 74 1.49 -11.13 8.31
C SER A 74 0.58 -10.71 7.16
N THR A 75 -0.37 -11.56 6.83
CA THR A 75 -1.35 -11.25 5.80
C THR A 75 -2.72 -11.04 6.42
N VAL A 76 -3.53 -10.22 5.78
CA VAL A 76 -4.90 -9.92 6.19
C VAL A 76 -5.84 -10.04 4.98
N HIS A 77 -7.12 -10.16 5.24
CA HIS A 77 -8.14 -10.03 4.19
C HIS A 77 -8.24 -8.56 3.75
N GLY A 78 -8.69 -8.33 2.55
CA GLY A 78 -8.88 -6.99 1.99
C GLY A 78 -8.93 -7.06 0.48
N ASN A 79 -7.84 -6.76 -0.18
CA ASN A 79 -7.70 -6.83 -1.64
C ASN A 79 -8.08 -8.20 -2.21
N SER A 80 -7.88 -9.28 -1.44
CA SER A 80 -8.35 -10.61 -1.76
C SER A 80 -8.69 -11.39 -0.49
N SER A 81 -9.13 -12.66 -0.63
CA SER A 81 -9.35 -13.54 0.52
C SER A 81 -8.02 -13.86 1.23
N LEU A 82 -8.05 -14.08 2.54
CA LEU A 82 -6.86 -14.41 3.32
C LEU A 82 -6.01 -15.57 2.73
N PRO A 83 -6.59 -16.68 2.24
CA PRO A 83 -5.79 -17.73 1.59
C PRO A 83 -5.01 -17.22 0.37
N HIS A 84 -5.61 -16.34 -0.44
CA HIS A 84 -4.97 -15.76 -1.61
C HIS A 84 -3.89 -14.75 -1.22
N THR A 85 -4.18 -13.82 -0.30
CA THR A 85 -3.18 -12.85 0.15
C THR A 85 -1.96 -13.54 0.77
N THR A 86 -2.19 -14.65 1.52
CA THR A 86 -1.10 -15.46 2.07
C THR A 86 -0.29 -16.17 0.98
N HIS A 87 -0.98 -16.78 0.00
CA HIS A 87 -0.32 -17.45 -1.13
C HIS A 87 0.52 -16.45 -1.94
N ASN A 88 -0.05 -15.30 -2.23
CA ASN A 88 0.62 -14.25 -3.01
C ASN A 88 1.86 -13.69 -2.31
N ALA A 89 1.78 -13.44 -0.99
CA ALA A 89 2.93 -13.00 -0.20
C ALA A 89 4.09 -13.99 -0.29
N LEU A 90 3.81 -15.30 -0.17
CA LEU A 90 4.81 -16.36 -0.30
C LEU A 90 5.38 -16.45 -1.73
N SER A 91 4.55 -16.30 -2.75
CA SER A 91 4.95 -16.28 -4.16
C SER A 91 5.84 -15.09 -4.47
N LEU A 92 5.50 -13.89 -3.98
CA LEU A 92 6.30 -12.68 -4.13
C LEU A 92 7.67 -12.82 -3.46
N LEU A 93 7.72 -13.32 -2.22
CA LEU A 93 8.99 -13.60 -1.53
C LEU A 93 9.83 -14.64 -2.29
N THR A 94 9.18 -15.63 -2.90
CA THR A 94 9.85 -16.60 -3.77
C THR A 94 10.44 -15.91 -5.01
N ALA A 95 9.66 -15.09 -5.71
CA ALA A 95 10.10 -14.35 -6.88
C ALA A 95 11.28 -13.41 -6.58
N MET A 96 11.31 -12.85 -5.37
CA MET A 96 12.36 -11.95 -4.89
C MET A 96 13.59 -12.66 -4.31
N GLY A 97 13.62 -14.00 -4.32
CA GLY A 97 14.76 -14.79 -3.81
C GLY A 97 14.89 -14.79 -2.28
N THR A 98 13.84 -14.43 -1.55
CA THR A 98 13.81 -14.37 -0.08
C THR A 98 12.74 -15.27 0.55
N PRO A 99 12.56 -16.54 0.12
CA PRO A 99 11.49 -17.41 0.59
C PRO A 99 11.58 -17.77 2.08
N ASN A 100 12.73 -17.51 2.73
CA ASN A 100 12.95 -17.81 4.14
C ASN A 100 12.37 -16.77 5.10
N ILE A 101 11.87 -15.64 4.62
CA ILE A 101 11.16 -14.66 5.45
C ILE A 101 9.85 -15.30 5.91
N PRO A 102 9.60 -15.36 7.24
CA PRO A 102 8.42 -16.06 7.76
C PRO A 102 7.13 -15.29 7.44
N VAL A 103 6.11 -16.00 6.94
CA VAL A 103 4.79 -15.49 6.63
C VAL A 103 3.74 -16.15 7.52
N TYR A 104 2.84 -15.35 8.07
CA TYR A 104 1.78 -15.78 8.99
C TYR A 104 0.42 -15.34 8.47
N SER A 105 -0.55 -16.25 8.43
CA SER A 105 -1.94 -15.93 8.06
C SER A 105 -2.64 -15.26 9.24
N GLY A 106 -3.22 -14.09 9.01
CA GLY A 106 -3.89 -13.29 10.03
C GLY A 106 -5.41 -13.40 9.99
N ALA A 107 -6.10 -12.26 10.06
CA ALA A 107 -7.54 -12.17 10.09
C ALA A 107 -8.16 -12.40 8.69
N SER A 108 -9.21 -13.22 8.63
CA SER A 108 -9.95 -13.51 7.40
C SER A 108 -11.18 -12.63 7.20
N LYS A 109 -11.48 -11.73 8.14
CA LYS A 109 -12.60 -10.78 8.12
C LYS A 109 -12.32 -9.62 9.08
N SER A 110 -13.04 -8.54 8.92
CA SER A 110 -13.05 -7.37 9.81
C SER A 110 -13.46 -7.71 11.24
N LEU A 111 -13.16 -6.84 12.21
CA LEU A 111 -13.48 -7.03 13.63
C LEU A 111 -14.96 -7.31 13.86
N THR A 112 -15.81 -6.50 13.25
CA THR A 112 -17.27 -6.57 13.48
C THR A 112 -18.08 -6.80 12.21
N ARG A 113 -17.48 -6.54 11.03
CA ARG A 113 -18.17 -6.63 9.74
C ARG A 113 -17.90 -7.97 9.07
N SER A 114 -18.83 -8.38 8.18
CA SER A 114 -18.56 -9.47 7.24
C SER A 114 -17.43 -9.07 6.32
N ALA A 115 -16.61 -10.03 5.92
CA ALA A 115 -15.58 -9.78 4.92
C ALA A 115 -16.23 -9.25 3.63
N VAL A 116 -15.67 -8.20 3.08
CA VAL A 116 -16.04 -7.70 1.76
C VAL A 116 -15.34 -8.57 0.73
N HIS A 117 -15.94 -9.72 0.46
CA HIS A 117 -15.53 -10.58 -0.65
C HIS A 117 -16.59 -10.50 -1.71
N ALA A 118 -16.19 -10.28 -2.93
CA ALA A 118 -17.05 -10.55 -4.05
C ALA A 118 -17.27 -12.07 -4.12
N PRO A 119 -18.53 -12.56 -4.09
CA PRO A 119 -18.80 -13.98 -4.10
C PRO A 119 -18.42 -14.61 -5.45
N SER A 120 -17.57 -15.63 -5.39
CA SER A 120 -17.43 -16.72 -6.32
C SER A 120 -17.10 -16.42 -7.81
N ILE A 121 -15.87 -16.05 -8.13
CA ILE A 121 -15.16 -16.58 -9.33
C ILE A 121 -13.67 -16.40 -9.03
N HIS A 122 -13.00 -17.45 -8.58
CA HIS A 122 -11.59 -17.41 -8.20
C HIS A 122 -10.75 -17.93 -9.36
N GLY A 123 -9.94 -17.08 -10.01
CA GLY A 123 -8.80 -17.52 -10.76
C GLY A 123 -7.74 -18.16 -9.85
N GLN A 124 -6.77 -18.86 -10.44
CA GLN A 124 -5.83 -19.68 -9.68
C GLN A 124 -4.74 -18.91 -8.96
N SER A 125 -4.48 -17.62 -9.31
CA SER A 125 -3.34 -16.86 -8.78
C SER A 125 -3.69 -15.76 -7.77
N GLY A 126 -4.84 -15.09 -7.92
CA GLY A 126 -5.18 -13.93 -7.06
C GLY A 126 -4.22 -12.73 -7.19
N LEU A 127 -3.31 -12.72 -8.18
CA LEU A 127 -2.51 -11.59 -8.65
C LEU A 127 -2.50 -11.67 -10.18
N ASP A 128 -3.52 -11.08 -10.82
CA ASP A 128 -3.60 -11.01 -12.26
C ASP A 128 -2.68 -9.94 -12.84
N GLY A 129 -2.58 -9.88 -14.15
CA GLY A 129 -1.68 -8.98 -14.85
C GLY A 129 -0.36 -9.62 -15.24
N THR A 130 0.07 -10.71 -14.59
CA THR A 130 1.28 -11.43 -14.94
C THR A 130 1.11 -12.94 -14.87
N SER A 131 1.75 -13.66 -15.79
CA SER A 131 1.89 -15.12 -15.73
C SER A 131 3.24 -15.57 -15.14
N LEU A 132 4.04 -14.62 -14.66
CA LEU A 132 5.42 -14.85 -14.22
C LEU A 132 5.54 -15.08 -12.71
N LEU A 133 4.44 -14.99 -11.95
CA LEU A 133 4.45 -15.23 -10.53
C LEU A 133 4.72 -16.72 -10.24
N PRO A 134 5.82 -17.07 -9.54
CA PRO A 134 6.15 -18.45 -9.26
C PRO A 134 5.25 -19.04 -8.17
N ALA A 135 5.10 -20.35 -8.14
CA ALA A 135 4.53 -21.02 -6.99
C ALA A 135 5.40 -20.81 -5.72
N PRO A 136 4.79 -20.70 -4.53
CA PRO A 136 5.53 -20.57 -3.28
C PRO A 136 6.49 -21.75 -3.04
N LEU A 137 7.73 -21.48 -2.64
CA LEU A 137 8.70 -22.50 -2.27
C LEU A 137 8.49 -23.03 -0.84
N VAL A 138 7.79 -22.29 -0.01
CA VAL A 138 7.53 -22.62 1.39
C VAL A 138 6.06 -22.44 1.73
N GLN A 139 5.64 -23.01 2.87
CA GLN A 139 4.30 -22.84 3.41
C GLN A 139 4.29 -21.74 4.48
N PRO A 140 3.13 -21.12 4.76
CA PRO A 140 3.01 -20.19 5.86
C PRO A 140 3.30 -20.89 7.19
N ILE A 141 3.82 -20.14 8.17
CA ILE A 141 4.07 -20.66 9.50
C ILE A 141 2.74 -20.89 10.22
N ASN A 142 2.56 -22.08 10.77
CA ASN A 142 1.36 -22.45 11.52
C ASN A 142 1.39 -21.90 12.95
N GLU A 143 1.37 -20.58 13.09
CA GLU A 143 1.24 -19.84 14.35
C GLU A 143 0.30 -18.65 14.07
N PRO A 144 -0.59 -18.27 15.00
CA PRO A 144 -1.45 -17.11 14.81
C PRO A 144 -0.63 -15.83 14.59
N ALA A 145 -0.94 -15.06 13.53
CA ALA A 145 -0.17 -13.89 13.13
C ALA A 145 0.00 -12.86 14.27
N VAL A 146 -1.06 -12.59 15.03
CA VAL A 146 -1.02 -11.65 16.17
C VAL A 146 -0.02 -12.10 17.25
N GLN A 147 0.06 -13.40 17.52
CA GLN A 147 1.01 -13.96 18.51
C GLN A 147 2.45 -13.86 18.00
N ALA A 148 2.67 -14.23 16.73
CA ALA A 148 3.98 -14.16 16.10
C ALA A 148 4.49 -12.71 16.03
N MET A 149 3.60 -11.77 15.66
CA MET A 149 3.88 -10.34 15.61
C MET A 149 4.27 -9.80 17.00
N ALA A 150 3.47 -10.11 18.02
CA ALA A 150 3.76 -9.70 19.39
C ALA A 150 5.12 -10.21 19.88
N LYS A 151 5.40 -11.51 19.67
CA LYS A 151 6.65 -12.16 20.04
C LYS A 151 7.84 -11.53 19.32
N ALA A 152 7.74 -11.31 18.01
CA ALA A 152 8.81 -10.72 17.23
C ALA A 152 9.12 -9.29 17.66
N LEU A 153 8.09 -8.44 17.83
CA LEU A 153 8.24 -7.06 18.26
C LEU A 153 8.84 -6.98 19.68
N LEU A 154 8.34 -7.77 20.64
CA LEU A 154 8.86 -7.81 22.00
C LEU A 154 10.29 -8.35 22.11
N SER A 155 10.77 -9.10 21.11
CA SER A 155 12.16 -9.55 21.06
C SER A 155 13.16 -8.46 20.68
N THR A 156 12.69 -7.32 20.18
CA THR A 156 13.51 -6.16 19.84
C THR A 156 13.74 -5.25 21.07
N ALA A 157 14.78 -4.43 21.01
CA ALA A 157 14.95 -3.40 22.02
C ALA A 157 13.78 -2.40 21.98
N PRO A 158 13.28 -1.91 23.13
CA PRO A 158 12.22 -0.91 23.16
C PRO A 158 12.54 0.31 22.30
N GLN A 159 11.53 0.86 21.65
CA GLN A 159 11.61 2.06 20.78
C GLN A 159 12.54 1.88 19.57
N THR A 160 12.68 0.65 19.04
CA THR A 160 13.49 0.39 17.84
C THR A 160 12.68 -0.19 16.67
N ALA A 161 11.72 -1.08 16.93
CA ALA A 161 10.95 -1.74 15.89
C ALA A 161 9.81 -0.88 15.34
N TRP A 162 9.63 -0.94 14.04
CA TRP A 162 8.47 -0.39 13.35
C TRP A 162 7.48 -1.48 12.98
N LEU A 163 6.21 -1.14 13.09
CA LEU A 163 5.10 -1.90 12.53
C LEU A 163 4.57 -1.13 11.32
N VAL A 164 4.51 -1.80 10.16
CA VAL A 164 4.02 -1.21 8.91
C VAL A 164 2.78 -1.99 8.48
N ALA A 165 1.70 -1.29 8.15
CA ALA A 165 0.45 -1.86 7.67
C ALA A 165 0.09 -1.25 6.32
N THR A 166 -0.15 -2.13 5.33
CA THR A 166 -0.48 -1.77 3.95
C THR A 166 -1.83 -2.34 3.50
N GLY A 167 -2.53 -3.07 4.36
CA GLY A 167 -3.87 -3.59 4.16
C GLY A 167 -4.86 -3.17 5.24
N ALA A 168 -5.97 -3.89 5.34
CA ALA A 168 -6.97 -3.68 6.39
C ALA A 168 -6.36 -3.78 7.79
N LEU A 169 -6.71 -2.85 8.68
CA LEU A 169 -6.06 -2.70 9.98
C LEU A 169 -6.48 -3.72 11.06
N THR A 170 -7.19 -4.77 10.66
CA THR A 170 -7.76 -5.79 11.56
C THR A 170 -6.69 -6.47 12.43
N ASN A 171 -5.59 -6.95 11.82
CA ASN A 171 -4.50 -7.61 12.56
C ASN A 171 -3.86 -6.67 13.57
N ILE A 172 -3.69 -5.40 13.20
CA ILE A 172 -3.05 -4.37 14.02
C ILE A 172 -3.94 -4.03 15.24
N ALA A 173 -5.25 -3.89 15.01
CA ALA A 173 -6.20 -3.66 16.10
C ALA A 173 -6.25 -4.85 17.06
N LEU A 174 -6.28 -6.08 16.57
CA LEU A 174 -6.21 -7.31 17.38
C LEU A 174 -4.91 -7.38 18.18
N LEU A 175 -3.78 -6.98 17.58
CA LEU A 175 -2.48 -6.94 18.27
C LEU A 175 -2.53 -6.04 19.49
N PHE A 176 -2.92 -4.78 19.33
CA PHE A 176 -2.93 -3.82 20.43
C PHE A 176 -4.06 -4.05 21.43
N SER A 177 -5.14 -4.73 21.04
CA SER A 177 -6.17 -5.21 21.97
C SER A 177 -5.65 -6.31 22.88
N SER A 178 -4.85 -7.24 22.31
CA SER A 178 -4.31 -8.42 23.04
C SER A 178 -3.04 -8.09 23.80
N HIS A 179 -2.25 -7.14 23.30
CA HIS A 179 -0.92 -6.76 23.81
C HIS A 179 -0.79 -5.23 23.90
N PRO A 180 -1.54 -4.55 24.79
CA PRO A 180 -1.60 -3.09 24.83
C PRO A 180 -0.25 -2.44 25.16
N ASP A 181 0.64 -3.13 25.88
CA ASP A 181 1.97 -2.64 26.22
C ASP A 181 2.88 -2.45 25.01
N LEU A 182 2.60 -3.13 23.90
CA LEU A 182 3.33 -2.97 22.64
C LEU A 182 3.22 -1.55 22.09
N ALA A 183 2.13 -0.83 22.35
CA ALA A 183 1.99 0.56 21.94
C ALA A 183 3.12 1.45 22.50
N SER A 184 3.58 1.16 23.73
CA SER A 184 4.72 1.83 24.34
C SER A 184 6.06 1.26 23.87
N HIS A 185 6.12 -0.02 23.52
CA HIS A 185 7.34 -0.73 23.15
C HIS A 185 7.86 -0.39 21.74
N ILE A 186 6.98 -0.32 20.74
CA ILE A 186 7.38 -0.05 19.36
C ILE A 186 7.91 1.37 19.17
N LYS A 187 8.77 1.57 18.16
CA LYS A 187 9.23 2.90 17.72
C LYS A 187 8.10 3.67 17.08
N GLY A 188 7.35 3.04 16.17
CA GLY A 188 6.27 3.66 15.44
C GLY A 188 5.39 2.67 14.69
N LEU A 189 4.24 3.17 14.25
CA LEU A 189 3.29 2.52 13.38
C LEU A 189 3.19 3.34 12.09
N SER A 190 3.47 2.72 10.94
CA SER A 190 3.30 3.36 9.62
C SER A 190 2.16 2.68 8.89
N ILE A 191 1.18 3.46 8.45
CA ILE A 191 -0.05 2.96 7.81
C ILE A 191 -0.18 3.56 6.42
N MET A 192 -0.31 2.72 5.40
CA MET A 192 -0.89 3.13 4.13
C MET A 192 -2.41 3.00 4.23
N GLY A 193 -3.11 4.10 4.05
CA GLY A 193 -4.57 4.11 4.10
C GLY A 193 -5.15 5.49 4.31
N GLY A 194 -6.45 5.59 4.08
CA GLY A 194 -7.20 6.82 4.27
C GLY A 194 -7.05 7.84 3.14
N ALA A 195 -7.93 8.81 3.18
CA ALA A 195 -7.94 9.93 2.25
C ALA A 195 -8.49 11.17 2.98
N ILE A 196 -7.78 12.27 2.89
CA ILE A 196 -8.12 13.53 3.57
C ILE A 196 -8.90 14.44 2.65
N GLY A 197 -8.44 14.61 1.39
CA GLY A 197 -9.08 15.43 0.38
C GLY A 197 -9.03 16.94 0.66
N ASN A 198 -9.95 17.68 0.05
CA ASN A 198 -10.10 19.12 0.26
C ASN A 198 -8.81 19.93 -0.01
N GLY A 199 -7.96 19.46 -0.93
CA GLY A 199 -6.70 20.12 -1.25
C GLY A 199 -5.66 19.99 -0.13
N PHE A 200 -5.67 18.89 0.59
CA PHE A 200 -4.66 18.57 1.62
C PHE A 200 -3.26 18.61 1.04
N THR A 201 -3.07 18.04 -0.15
CA THR A 201 -1.87 18.21 -0.99
C THR A 201 -2.26 18.69 -2.38
N SER A 202 -1.29 18.81 -3.29
CA SER A 202 -1.52 19.08 -4.71
C SER A 202 -1.75 17.81 -5.54
N ALA A 203 -1.83 16.64 -4.91
CA ALA A 203 -2.00 15.38 -5.59
C ALA A 203 -3.31 15.32 -6.40
N PRO A 204 -3.30 14.72 -7.60
CA PRO A 204 -4.51 14.49 -8.35
C PRO A 204 -5.34 13.38 -7.67
N MET A 205 -6.53 13.72 -7.16
CA MET A 205 -7.41 12.75 -6.48
C MET A 205 -8.28 11.96 -7.48
N GLY A 206 -8.28 12.33 -8.73
CA GLY A 206 -9.05 11.66 -9.77
C GLY A 206 -10.55 11.96 -9.74
N ARG A 207 -11.25 11.49 -10.79
CA ARG A 207 -12.71 11.53 -10.92
C ARG A 207 -13.19 10.25 -11.56
N LYS A 208 -14.20 9.63 -10.99
CA LYS A 208 -14.87 8.54 -11.65
C LYS A 208 -15.71 9.07 -12.81
N ASN A 209 -15.74 8.33 -13.92
CA ASN A 209 -16.53 8.73 -15.08
C ASN A 209 -17.99 9.04 -14.71
N GLY A 210 -18.46 10.26 -15.05
CA GLY A 210 -19.79 10.75 -14.73
C GLY A 210 -19.90 11.55 -13.42
N GLU A 211 -18.84 11.68 -12.63
CA GLU A 211 -18.81 12.54 -11.43
C GLU A 211 -18.43 13.99 -11.80
N GLU A 212 -19.12 14.98 -11.20
CA GLU A 212 -18.84 16.40 -11.41
C GLU A 212 -17.61 16.86 -10.62
N ALA A 213 -17.39 16.29 -9.42
CA ALA A 213 -16.30 16.65 -8.52
C ALA A 213 -15.26 15.55 -8.42
N ALA A 214 -14.01 15.92 -8.09
CA ALA A 214 -12.99 14.96 -7.71
C ALA A 214 -13.40 14.20 -6.43
N ARG A 215 -13.11 12.91 -6.38
CA ARG A 215 -13.34 12.08 -5.20
C ARG A 215 -12.30 12.37 -4.12
N ILE A 216 -12.63 12.05 -2.88
CA ILE A 216 -11.66 12.00 -1.79
C ILE A 216 -11.06 10.60 -1.72
N GLY A 217 -11.89 9.56 -1.75
CA GLY A 217 -11.46 8.16 -1.67
C GLY A 217 -11.38 7.45 -3.02
N ASN A 218 -10.75 6.29 -3.03
CA ASN A 218 -10.66 5.41 -4.20
C ASN A 218 -11.78 4.36 -4.24
N TRP A 219 -12.30 3.93 -3.09
CA TRP A 219 -13.43 2.98 -3.04
C TRP A 219 -14.79 3.68 -3.13
N SER A 220 -15.11 4.51 -2.17
CA SER A 220 -16.30 5.38 -2.21
C SER A 220 -15.89 6.82 -2.56
N ALA A 221 -16.85 7.74 -2.66
CA ALA A 221 -16.53 9.16 -2.83
C ALA A 221 -15.72 9.72 -1.64
N TRP A 222 -15.77 9.07 -0.47
CA TRP A 222 -15.24 9.56 0.79
C TRP A 222 -14.12 8.74 1.39
N ALA A 223 -14.10 7.43 1.15
CA ALA A 223 -13.24 6.49 1.84
C ALA A 223 -12.23 5.83 0.91
N GLU A 224 -11.02 5.68 1.44
CA GLU A 224 -9.99 4.81 0.91
C GLU A 224 -10.27 3.36 1.36
N PHE A 225 -9.80 2.42 0.57
CA PHE A 225 -10.16 1.00 0.66
C PHE A 225 -9.75 0.35 2.00
N ASN A 226 -8.47 0.45 2.41
CA ASN A 226 -7.96 -0.21 3.62
C ASN A 226 -8.71 0.21 4.88
N ILE A 227 -9.04 1.51 4.97
CA ILE A 227 -9.81 2.05 6.09
C ILE A 227 -11.27 1.62 6.00
N LEU A 228 -11.85 1.58 4.81
CA LEU A 228 -13.24 1.16 4.62
C LEU A 228 -13.46 -0.32 4.95
N VAL A 229 -12.49 -1.19 4.64
CA VAL A 229 -12.61 -2.63 4.89
C VAL A 229 -12.83 -2.93 6.37
N ASP A 230 -12.13 -2.24 7.27
CA ASP A 230 -12.34 -2.36 8.73
C ASP A 230 -12.26 -0.99 9.43
N PRO A 231 -13.31 -0.15 9.30
CA PRO A 231 -13.30 1.18 9.90
C PRO A 231 -13.28 1.15 11.43
N GLU A 232 -13.80 0.09 12.07
CA GLU A 232 -13.74 -0.07 13.53
C GLU A 232 -12.30 -0.34 13.99
N ALA A 233 -11.54 -1.16 13.27
CA ALA A 233 -10.12 -1.38 13.55
C ALA A 233 -9.32 -0.07 13.42
N ALA A 234 -9.55 0.68 12.35
CA ALA A 234 -8.92 1.97 12.14
C ALA A 234 -9.28 2.98 13.25
N SER A 235 -10.56 3.10 13.58
CA SER A 235 -11.05 3.97 14.66
C SER A 235 -10.40 3.64 16.01
N GLN A 236 -10.28 2.34 16.34
CA GLN A 236 -9.63 1.89 17.57
C GLN A 236 -8.15 2.31 17.64
N LEU A 237 -7.43 2.24 16.53
CA LEU A 237 -6.01 2.59 16.49
C LEU A 237 -5.79 4.11 16.60
N PHE A 238 -6.52 4.91 15.84
CA PHE A 238 -6.37 6.36 15.85
C PHE A 238 -6.87 7.00 17.15
N SER A 239 -7.85 6.41 17.83
CA SER A 239 -8.31 6.86 19.15
C SER A 239 -7.37 6.46 20.31
N ASN A 240 -6.39 5.59 20.07
CA ASN A 240 -5.42 5.20 21.09
C ASN A 240 -4.41 6.33 21.36
N PRO A 241 -4.36 6.91 22.59
CA PRO A 241 -3.57 8.10 22.86
C PRO A 241 -2.05 7.88 22.85
N VAL A 242 -1.59 6.63 22.88
CA VAL A 242 -0.16 6.28 22.76
C VAL A 242 0.20 6.07 21.30
N LEU A 243 -0.62 5.30 20.57
CA LEU A 243 -0.36 4.99 19.15
C LEU A 243 -0.49 6.23 18.27
N SER A 244 -1.50 7.07 18.46
CA SER A 244 -1.71 8.27 17.65
C SER A 244 -0.46 9.14 17.55
N LYS A 245 0.31 9.26 18.63
CA LYS A 245 1.56 10.04 18.70
C LYS A 245 2.75 9.37 17.99
N LYS A 246 2.65 8.09 17.70
CA LYS A 246 3.68 7.28 17.02
C LYS A 246 3.27 6.84 15.62
N THR A 247 2.06 7.21 15.20
CA THR A 247 1.52 6.80 13.90
C THR A 247 1.88 7.82 12.83
N THR A 248 2.40 7.29 11.72
CA THR A 248 2.50 7.99 10.45
C THR A 248 1.44 7.42 9.51
N LEU A 249 0.52 8.27 9.07
CA LEU A 249 -0.53 7.91 8.10
C LEU A 249 -0.12 8.42 6.72
N ILE A 250 -0.09 7.51 5.75
CA ILE A 250 0.23 7.80 4.34
C ILE A 250 -1.06 7.66 3.53
N PRO A 251 -1.86 8.74 3.42
CA PRO A 251 -3.13 8.70 2.71
C PRO A 251 -2.96 8.85 1.19
N LEU A 252 -4.05 8.66 0.43
CA LEU A 252 -4.09 8.86 -1.02
C LEU A 252 -3.54 10.24 -1.44
N ASP A 253 -3.77 11.26 -0.63
CA ASP A 253 -3.26 12.62 -0.84
C ASP A 253 -1.72 12.69 -0.93
N VAL A 254 -1.02 11.75 -0.32
CA VAL A 254 0.45 11.64 -0.36
C VAL A 254 0.88 10.66 -1.44
N THR A 255 0.22 9.50 -1.51
CA THR A 255 0.61 8.44 -2.45
C THR A 255 0.41 8.86 -3.90
N HIS A 256 -0.61 9.64 -4.20
CA HIS A 256 -0.86 10.20 -5.53
C HIS A 256 0.16 11.28 -5.97
N LEU A 257 1.06 11.71 -5.11
CA LEU A 257 2.24 12.50 -5.51
C LEU A 257 3.32 11.63 -6.14
N CYS A 258 3.31 10.32 -5.87
CA CYS A 258 4.32 9.37 -6.29
C CYS A 258 3.85 8.55 -7.48
N LEU A 259 3.83 9.18 -8.66
CA LEU A 259 3.35 8.54 -9.89
C LEU A 259 4.48 7.79 -10.59
N ALA A 260 4.21 6.52 -10.98
CA ALA A 260 5.10 5.76 -11.83
C ALA A 260 4.93 6.20 -13.29
N THR A 261 5.57 7.34 -13.62
CA THR A 261 5.61 7.89 -14.98
C THR A 261 6.27 6.92 -15.97
N PRO A 262 6.14 7.09 -17.31
CA PRO A 262 6.82 6.24 -18.29
C PRO A 262 8.34 6.14 -18.09
N ASP A 263 8.99 7.20 -17.61
CA ASP A 263 10.43 7.19 -17.30
C ASP A 263 10.71 6.31 -16.07
N VAL A 264 9.89 6.40 -15.03
CA VAL A 264 9.98 5.54 -13.85
C VAL A 264 9.71 4.08 -14.22
N GLN A 265 8.68 3.79 -15.01
CA GLN A 265 8.39 2.43 -15.49
C GLN A 265 9.58 1.87 -16.28
N THR A 266 10.21 2.69 -17.11
CA THR A 266 11.43 2.32 -17.82
C THR A 266 12.59 2.02 -16.86
N LEU A 267 12.79 2.87 -15.83
CA LEU A 267 13.81 2.67 -14.81
C LEU A 267 13.59 1.35 -14.04
N LEU A 268 12.36 1.06 -13.63
CA LEU A 268 12.03 -0.17 -12.91
C LEU A 268 12.25 -1.41 -13.78
N LEU A 269 11.84 -1.36 -15.04
CA LEU A 269 11.96 -2.49 -15.97
C LEU A 269 13.40 -2.78 -16.39
N TRP A 270 14.22 -1.75 -16.61
CA TRP A 270 15.55 -1.88 -17.22
C TRP A 270 16.71 -1.57 -16.26
N GLY A 271 16.47 -0.84 -15.16
CA GLY A 271 17.52 -0.31 -14.29
C GLY A 271 18.22 0.92 -14.88
N LYS A 272 19.10 1.54 -14.09
CA LYS A 272 19.78 2.80 -14.45
C LYS A 272 20.70 2.68 -15.65
N ASP A 273 21.46 1.60 -15.74
CA ASP A 273 22.58 1.43 -16.67
C ASP A 273 22.28 0.45 -17.81
N SER A 274 21.04 -0.03 -17.91
CA SER A 274 20.70 -1.07 -18.87
C SER A 274 20.33 -0.48 -20.22
N VAL A 275 20.92 -1.05 -21.29
CA VAL A 275 20.51 -0.76 -22.66
C VAL A 275 19.18 -1.52 -22.91
N LYS A 276 18.14 -0.79 -23.31
CA LYS A 276 16.85 -1.39 -23.72
C LYS A 276 17.13 -2.39 -24.86
N ASN A 277 16.86 -3.66 -24.59
CA ASN A 277 17.05 -4.73 -25.58
C ASN A 277 15.77 -5.59 -25.68
N GLY A 278 14.86 -5.18 -26.52
CA GLY A 278 13.54 -5.81 -26.67
C GLY A 278 12.51 -5.29 -25.65
N ASP A 279 11.46 -6.08 -25.41
CA ASP A 279 10.34 -5.72 -24.53
C ASP A 279 10.32 -6.52 -23.20
N ASP A 280 11.29 -7.43 -23.01
CA ASP A 280 11.25 -8.40 -21.90
C ASP A 280 11.76 -7.88 -20.55
N GLY A 281 12.39 -6.70 -20.53
CA GLY A 281 13.02 -6.16 -19.32
C GLY A 281 14.38 -6.81 -19.00
N LYS A 282 15.04 -6.32 -17.92
CA LYS A 282 16.36 -6.79 -17.49
C LYS A 282 16.33 -8.20 -16.89
N THR A 283 15.28 -8.51 -16.11
CA THR A 283 15.09 -9.81 -15.45
C THR A 283 13.60 -10.19 -15.43
N VAL A 284 13.33 -11.48 -15.17
CA VAL A 284 11.95 -11.98 -15.01
C VAL A 284 11.25 -11.29 -13.85
N LEU A 285 11.95 -11.04 -12.72
CA LEU A 285 11.41 -10.30 -11.58
C LEU A 285 10.96 -8.89 -11.98
N ARG A 286 11.81 -8.15 -12.69
CA ARG A 286 11.49 -6.78 -13.14
C ARG A 286 10.32 -6.78 -14.11
N ARG A 287 10.25 -7.76 -15.02
CA ARG A 287 9.12 -7.91 -15.94
C ARG A 287 7.84 -8.19 -15.17
N MET A 288 7.85 -9.14 -14.24
CA MET A 288 6.71 -9.46 -13.39
C MET A 288 6.17 -8.23 -12.66
N LEU A 289 7.06 -7.46 -12.01
CA LEU A 289 6.67 -6.25 -11.28
C LEU A 289 6.15 -5.14 -12.22
N ALA A 290 6.74 -5.02 -13.42
CA ALA A 290 6.25 -4.08 -14.43
C ALA A 290 4.88 -4.49 -14.99
N ASP A 291 4.62 -5.77 -15.19
CA ASP A 291 3.33 -6.29 -15.63
C ASP A 291 2.23 -5.96 -14.59
N LEU A 292 2.50 -6.20 -13.30
CA LEU A 292 1.60 -5.85 -12.19
C LEU A 292 1.32 -4.33 -12.17
N LEU A 293 2.36 -3.51 -12.28
CA LEU A 293 2.23 -2.06 -12.29
C LEU A 293 1.42 -1.54 -13.50
N ASN A 294 1.62 -2.13 -14.68
CA ASN A 294 0.91 -1.75 -15.89
C ASN A 294 -0.58 -2.13 -15.83
N PHE A 295 -0.91 -3.27 -15.25
CA PHE A 295 -2.28 -3.69 -15.03
C PHE A 295 -3.03 -2.66 -14.16
N PHE A 296 -2.40 -2.23 -13.07
CA PHE A 296 -2.90 -1.19 -12.20
C PHE A 296 -3.02 0.18 -12.90
N ALA A 297 -2.03 0.54 -13.72
CA ALA A 297 -2.03 1.78 -14.50
C ALA A 297 -3.24 1.92 -15.42
N GLU A 298 -3.61 0.84 -16.12
CA GLU A 298 -4.77 0.85 -16.99
C GLU A 298 -6.07 1.11 -16.23
N THR A 299 -6.19 0.57 -15.04
CA THR A 299 -7.38 0.75 -14.20
C THR A 299 -7.48 2.20 -13.71
N TYR A 300 -6.40 2.77 -13.20
CA TYR A 300 -6.38 4.18 -12.74
C TYR A 300 -6.64 5.17 -13.87
N ALA A 301 -6.09 4.93 -15.07
CA ALA A 301 -6.35 5.76 -16.23
C ALA A 301 -7.82 5.68 -16.69
N LYS A 302 -8.38 4.46 -16.78
CA LYS A 302 -9.75 4.24 -17.27
C LYS A 302 -10.82 4.69 -16.28
N VAL A 303 -10.61 4.46 -14.98
CA VAL A 303 -11.63 4.72 -13.95
C VAL A 303 -11.53 6.14 -13.40
N PHE A 304 -10.32 6.63 -13.09
CA PHE A 304 -10.12 7.93 -12.43
C PHE A 304 -9.53 9.00 -13.34
N GLY A 305 -9.18 8.68 -14.58
CA GLY A 305 -8.59 9.62 -15.52
C GLY A 305 -7.14 10.02 -15.16
N LEU A 306 -6.45 9.25 -14.31
CA LEU A 306 -5.06 9.46 -13.95
C LEU A 306 -4.15 8.85 -15.02
N THR A 307 -3.82 9.64 -16.05
CA THR A 307 -3.08 9.18 -17.24
C THR A 307 -1.58 9.46 -17.21
N ALA A 308 -1.09 10.22 -16.23
CA ALA A 308 0.34 10.53 -16.09
C ALA A 308 1.19 9.33 -15.61
N GLY A 309 0.55 8.36 -15.01
CA GLY A 309 1.09 7.14 -14.45
C GLY A 309 0.27 6.69 -13.24
N PRO A 310 0.33 5.41 -12.85
CA PRO A 310 -0.32 4.95 -11.65
C PRO A 310 0.40 5.51 -10.42
N PRO A 311 -0.34 5.87 -9.35
CA PRO A 311 0.27 6.16 -8.07
C PRO A 311 0.85 4.87 -7.45
N LEU A 312 1.87 5.00 -6.61
CA LEU A 312 2.39 3.88 -5.83
C LEU A 312 2.08 4.14 -4.34
N HIS A 313 1.32 3.24 -3.71
CA HIS A 313 0.76 3.44 -2.37
C HIS A 313 1.61 2.76 -1.28
N ASP A 314 1.58 1.44 -1.20
CA ASP A 314 2.05 0.63 -0.08
C ASP A 314 3.52 0.80 0.28
N PRO A 315 4.47 0.83 -0.68
CA PRO A 315 5.88 0.99 -0.33
C PRO A 315 6.19 2.34 0.31
N LEU A 316 5.30 3.36 0.18
CA LEU A 316 5.49 4.64 0.87
C LEU A 316 5.32 4.51 2.39
N ALA A 317 4.47 3.60 2.88
CA ALA A 317 4.41 3.32 4.31
C ALA A 317 5.70 2.67 4.83
N VAL A 318 6.35 1.83 4.03
CA VAL A 318 7.68 1.29 4.36
C VAL A 318 8.74 2.39 4.28
N ALA A 319 8.71 3.23 3.25
CA ALA A 319 9.65 4.32 3.06
C ALA A 319 9.62 5.35 4.20
N ALA A 320 8.45 5.59 4.79
CA ALA A 320 8.29 6.52 5.91
C ALA A 320 9.05 6.10 7.19
N VAL A 321 9.48 4.83 7.28
CA VAL A 321 10.34 4.34 8.38
C VAL A 321 11.72 5.01 8.37
N PHE A 322 12.18 5.47 7.21
CA PHE A 322 13.48 6.13 7.04
C PHE A 322 13.46 7.63 7.27
N ASP A 323 12.28 8.22 7.46
CA ASP A 323 12.17 9.66 7.65
C ASP A 323 12.93 10.14 8.90
N GLY A 324 13.74 11.18 8.75
CA GLY A 324 14.57 11.74 9.81
C GLY A 324 15.79 10.88 10.21
N ILE A 325 16.14 9.83 9.46
CA ILE A 325 17.33 8.99 9.73
C ILE A 325 18.50 9.44 8.86
N ALA A 326 19.43 10.16 9.45
CA ALA A 326 20.57 10.71 8.74
C ALA A 326 21.34 9.68 7.89
N GLY A 327 21.49 9.95 6.62
CA GLY A 327 22.20 9.12 5.65
C GLY A 327 21.37 7.98 5.04
N LEU A 328 20.15 7.72 5.56
CA LEU A 328 19.18 6.76 5.01
C LEU A 328 17.90 7.43 4.58
N GLU A 329 17.78 8.71 4.82
CA GLU A 329 16.55 9.47 4.76
C GLU A 329 15.89 9.40 3.38
N ILE A 330 14.60 9.08 3.39
CA ILE A 330 13.64 9.45 2.36
C ILE A 330 12.77 10.53 3.02
N PRO A 331 13.03 11.83 2.73
CA PRO A 331 12.35 12.91 3.43
C PRO A 331 10.85 12.90 3.18
N PHE A 332 10.07 12.95 4.26
CA PHE A 332 8.64 13.19 4.24
C PHE A 332 8.34 14.52 4.93
N TYR A 333 7.71 15.43 4.22
CA TYR A 333 7.46 16.79 4.69
C TYR A 333 6.17 16.86 5.49
N ASP A 334 6.25 17.03 6.81
CA ASP A 334 5.11 17.16 7.73
C ASP A 334 4.71 18.63 8.00
N PHE A 335 4.93 19.50 7.03
CA PHE A 335 4.63 20.93 7.07
C PHE A 335 4.18 21.40 5.68
N LYS A 336 3.44 22.50 5.64
CA LYS A 336 3.07 23.16 4.37
C LYS A 336 4.14 24.17 4.00
N PRO A 337 5.01 23.91 3.00
CA PRO A 337 6.02 24.87 2.60
C PRO A 337 5.39 26.15 2.05
N LYS A 338 5.89 27.32 2.45
CA LYS A 338 5.51 28.56 1.82
C LYS A 338 6.11 28.60 0.41
N GLY A 339 5.28 28.54 -0.62
CA GLY A 339 5.69 28.78 -2.01
C GLY A 339 6.12 27.53 -2.79
N MET A 340 5.70 26.33 -2.41
CA MET A 340 5.86 25.17 -3.31
C MET A 340 5.08 25.41 -4.61
N GLY A 341 5.82 25.56 -5.72
CA GLY A 341 5.30 25.37 -7.06
C GLY A 341 4.90 23.91 -7.28
N VAL A 342 4.24 23.65 -8.39
CA VAL A 342 3.68 22.34 -8.80
C VAL A 342 4.74 21.22 -8.91
N ASP A 343 5.98 21.54 -8.81
CA ASP A 343 7.18 20.71 -9.09
C ASP A 343 7.89 20.20 -7.81
N GLY A 344 7.37 20.48 -6.62
CA GLY A 344 7.91 19.89 -5.37
C GLY A 344 9.30 20.38 -4.92
N LEU A 345 9.94 21.30 -5.65
CA LEU A 345 11.24 21.86 -5.34
C LEU A 345 11.11 23.32 -4.88
N GLY A 346 10.92 23.51 -3.58
CA GLY A 346 10.88 24.83 -2.95
C GLY A 346 12.10 25.11 -2.10
N SER A 347 12.95 26.02 -2.53
CA SER A 347 13.99 26.63 -1.71
C SER A 347 13.40 27.78 -0.87
N GLY A 348 12.66 27.48 0.17
CA GLY A 348 12.10 28.49 1.07
C GLY A 348 12.49 28.20 2.51
N VAL A 349 13.45 28.98 3.04
CA VAL A 349 13.74 29.04 4.47
C VAL A 349 12.56 29.77 5.14
N GLY A 350 11.54 28.99 5.52
CA GLY A 350 10.45 29.41 6.39
C GLY A 350 10.49 28.52 7.63
N GLU A 351 10.10 29.03 8.80
CA GLU A 351 9.97 28.21 9.99
C GLU A 351 9.13 26.97 9.66
N GLU A 352 9.76 25.80 9.76
CA GLU A 352 9.14 24.49 9.53
C GLU A 352 8.17 24.22 10.68
N ARG A 353 6.92 24.56 10.48
CA ARG A 353 5.87 24.26 11.45
C ARG A 353 5.42 22.81 11.25
N ARG A 354 5.85 21.92 12.13
CA ARG A 354 5.40 20.52 12.14
C ARG A 354 3.90 20.45 12.39
N GLU A 355 3.20 19.74 11.51
CA GLU A 355 1.78 19.49 11.63
C GLU A 355 1.51 18.12 12.25
N ARG A 356 0.57 18.08 13.21
CA ARG A 356 0.06 16.86 13.85
C ARG A 356 -1.45 16.90 13.85
N TYR A 357 -2.05 15.74 13.77
CA TYR A 357 -3.48 15.61 13.54
C TYR A 357 -4.14 14.70 14.56
N GLU A 358 -5.33 15.08 14.98
CA GLU A 358 -6.34 14.15 15.46
C GLU A 358 -7.01 13.52 14.24
N VAL A 359 -7.10 12.18 14.21
CA VAL A 359 -7.74 11.45 13.11
C VAL A 359 -8.96 10.72 13.66
N GLU A 360 -10.11 11.00 13.06
CA GLU A 360 -11.38 10.34 13.36
C GLU A 360 -11.83 9.53 12.15
N ILE A 361 -12.32 8.32 12.38
CA ILE A 361 -12.86 7.45 11.32
C ILE A 361 -14.37 7.34 11.49
N VAL A 362 -15.10 7.59 10.41
CA VAL A 362 -16.55 7.41 10.38
C VAL A 362 -16.86 5.92 10.30
N THR A 363 -17.47 5.39 11.36
CA THR A 363 -17.83 3.97 11.46
C THR A 363 -19.31 3.70 11.19
N GLU A 364 -20.16 4.73 11.15
CA GLU A 364 -21.58 4.59 10.88
C GLU A 364 -21.84 4.11 9.44
N GLY A 365 -22.87 3.29 9.28
CA GLY A 365 -23.30 2.70 8.01
C GLY A 365 -22.57 1.39 7.68
N SER A 366 -23.06 0.71 6.66
CA SER A 366 -22.48 -0.51 6.09
C SER A 366 -21.59 -0.20 4.88
N HIS A 367 -20.92 -1.22 4.33
CA HIS A 367 -20.23 -1.10 3.05
C HIS A 367 -21.20 -0.78 1.89
N ASP A 368 -22.41 -1.31 1.95
CA ASP A 368 -23.45 -1.02 0.95
C ASP A 368 -23.88 0.45 1.03
N ASP A 369 -24.05 0.99 2.25
CA ASP A 369 -24.37 2.40 2.45
C ASP A 369 -23.24 3.29 1.91
N ALA A 370 -21.96 2.92 2.12
CA ALA A 370 -20.82 3.63 1.56
C ALA A 370 -20.85 3.67 0.02
N SER A 371 -21.27 2.59 -0.62
CA SER A 371 -21.43 2.53 -2.08
C SER A 371 -22.55 3.44 -2.60
N GLN A 372 -23.52 3.77 -1.74
CA GLN A 372 -24.65 4.65 -2.01
C GLN A 372 -24.40 6.10 -1.58
N GLY A 373 -23.16 6.42 -1.13
CA GLY A 373 -22.74 7.80 -0.81
C GLY A 373 -22.62 8.12 0.68
N ALA A 374 -22.84 7.15 1.58
CA ALA A 374 -22.53 7.30 3.00
C ALA A 374 -21.01 7.48 3.22
N GLN A 375 -20.66 8.09 4.33
CA GLN A 375 -19.26 8.43 4.63
C GLN A 375 -18.53 7.33 5.43
N THR A 376 -19.08 6.14 5.52
CA THR A 376 -18.44 5.00 6.20
C THR A 376 -16.99 4.84 5.72
N GLY A 377 -16.04 4.73 6.63
CA GLY A 377 -14.61 4.64 6.35
C GLY A 377 -13.93 5.97 6.03
N ARG A 378 -14.64 7.10 6.03
CA ARG A 378 -14.03 8.42 5.83
C ARG A 378 -13.04 8.73 6.94
N SER A 379 -11.84 9.20 6.56
CA SER A 379 -10.82 9.70 7.48
C SER A 379 -10.92 11.20 7.59
N ILE A 380 -11.17 11.70 8.80
CA ILE A 380 -11.30 13.13 9.10
C ILE A 380 -10.08 13.53 9.93
N ALA A 381 -9.19 14.34 9.33
CA ALA A 381 -8.00 14.85 10.00
C ALA A 381 -8.22 16.29 10.47
N ARG A 382 -8.08 16.52 11.76
CA ARG A 382 -8.14 17.85 12.38
C ARG A 382 -6.76 18.26 12.83
N LEU A 383 -6.27 19.40 12.32
CA LEU A 383 -4.96 19.93 12.71
C LEU A 383 -4.97 20.30 14.19
N LEU A 384 -3.99 19.77 14.93
CA LEU A 384 -3.79 20.07 16.34
C LEU A 384 -3.07 21.42 16.53
N PRO A 385 -3.24 22.06 17.69
CA PRO A 385 -2.44 23.21 18.10
C PRO A 385 -0.94 22.94 18.03
N GLU A 386 -0.17 23.99 17.80
CA GLU A 386 1.29 23.90 17.74
C GLU A 386 1.89 23.34 19.04
N GLY A 387 2.77 22.35 18.92
CA GLY A 387 3.40 21.68 20.06
C GLY A 387 2.61 20.49 20.62
N GLU A 388 1.38 20.28 20.18
CA GLU A 388 0.63 19.07 20.52
C GLU A 388 1.08 17.87 19.69
N GLU A 389 1.06 16.69 20.29
CA GLU A 389 1.42 15.43 19.65
C GLU A 389 0.17 14.71 19.14
N GLY A 390 0.28 14.12 17.95
CA GLY A 390 -0.78 13.38 17.28
C GLY A 390 -0.25 12.64 16.07
N VAL A 391 -1.16 12.18 15.21
CA VAL A 391 -0.82 11.45 13.98
C VAL A 391 -0.04 12.36 13.04
N LYS A 392 1.09 11.85 12.53
CA LYS A 392 1.84 12.49 11.44
C LYS A 392 1.16 12.15 10.13
N ILE A 393 0.78 13.16 9.36
CA ILE A 393 0.29 13.02 7.97
C ILE A 393 1.16 13.91 7.10
N PRO A 394 2.07 13.35 6.30
CA PRO A 394 2.94 14.17 5.46
C PRO A 394 2.16 14.98 4.42
N ARG A 395 2.72 16.12 4.02
CA ARG A 395 2.24 16.96 2.92
C ARG A 395 2.96 16.68 1.60
N GLY A 396 3.99 15.83 1.64
CA GLY A 396 4.81 15.47 0.50
C GLY A 396 6.03 14.65 0.91
N LEU A 397 6.82 14.26 -0.09
CA LEU A 397 8.06 13.50 0.10
C LEU A 397 9.06 13.83 -1.01
N ASP A 398 10.31 13.42 -0.81
CA ASP A 398 11.30 13.39 -1.91
C ASP A 398 11.02 12.18 -2.83
N VAL A 399 10.20 12.41 -3.84
CA VAL A 399 9.78 11.41 -4.83
C VAL A 399 10.99 10.84 -5.60
N GLY A 400 11.96 11.69 -5.94
CA GLY A 400 13.15 11.25 -6.67
C GLY A 400 13.99 10.28 -5.84
N ARG A 401 14.19 10.59 -4.56
CA ARG A 401 14.92 9.72 -3.63
C ARG A 401 14.18 8.41 -3.38
N PHE A 402 12.84 8.44 -3.26
CA PHE A 402 12.04 7.24 -3.12
C PHE A 402 12.23 6.27 -4.30
N TRP A 403 12.10 6.75 -5.54
CA TRP A 403 12.28 5.91 -6.73
C TRP A 403 13.70 5.36 -6.85
N GLN A 404 14.70 6.15 -6.47
CA GLN A 404 16.09 5.72 -6.44
C GLN A 404 16.28 4.54 -5.46
N VAL A 405 15.74 4.65 -4.24
CA VAL A 405 15.85 3.59 -3.22
C VAL A 405 15.12 2.33 -3.64
N LEU A 406 13.94 2.47 -4.23
CA LEU A 406 13.18 1.33 -4.72
C LEU A 406 13.94 0.58 -5.82
N GLU A 407 14.52 1.31 -6.77
CA GLU A 407 15.35 0.73 -7.84
C GLU A 407 16.58 0.03 -7.27
N GLU A 408 17.27 0.62 -6.30
CA GLU A 408 18.39 -0.01 -5.59
C GLU A 408 17.98 -1.33 -4.89
N CYS A 409 16.74 -1.44 -4.40
CA CYS A 409 16.21 -2.69 -3.84
C CYS A 409 15.93 -3.72 -4.93
N MET A 410 15.44 -3.30 -6.10
CA MET A 410 15.28 -4.20 -7.25
C MET A 410 16.61 -4.76 -7.73
N GLU A 411 17.66 -3.93 -7.82
CA GLU A 411 19.02 -4.42 -8.15
C GLU A 411 19.48 -5.50 -7.17
N ARG A 412 19.29 -5.30 -5.87
CA ARG A 412 19.67 -6.31 -4.86
C ARG A 412 18.85 -7.60 -5.00
N ALA A 413 17.57 -7.50 -5.33
CA ALA A 413 16.74 -8.67 -5.59
C ALA A 413 17.23 -9.44 -6.83
N ASP A 414 17.59 -8.71 -7.91
CA ASP A 414 18.21 -9.30 -9.11
C ASP A 414 19.52 -10.03 -8.77
N GLU A 415 20.39 -9.43 -7.95
CA GLU A 415 21.65 -10.03 -7.50
C GLU A 415 21.40 -11.31 -6.69
N VAL A 416 20.45 -11.29 -5.75
CA VAL A 416 20.09 -12.47 -4.93
C VAL A 416 19.58 -13.60 -5.81
N ASN A 417 18.70 -13.30 -6.77
CA ASN A 417 18.17 -14.29 -7.72
C ASN A 417 19.26 -14.87 -8.62
N ALA A 418 20.20 -14.03 -9.09
CA ALA A 418 21.33 -14.51 -9.89
C ALA A 418 22.22 -15.50 -9.15
N VAL A 419 22.46 -15.29 -7.84
CA VAL A 419 23.24 -16.20 -6.98
C VAL A 419 22.47 -17.47 -6.68
N ASN A 420 21.18 -17.36 -6.36
CA ASN A 420 20.34 -18.50 -5.96
C ASN A 420 19.88 -19.35 -7.14
N ARG A 421 20.07 -18.89 -8.38
CA ARG A 421 19.51 -19.51 -9.61
C ARG A 421 17.98 -19.70 -9.53
N VAL A 422 17.34 -18.83 -8.79
CA VAL A 422 15.88 -18.80 -8.67
C VAL A 422 15.36 -17.86 -9.75
N VAL A 423 14.83 -18.47 -10.82
CA VAL A 423 14.09 -17.91 -11.98
C VAL A 423 14.77 -16.77 -12.72
#